data_7663d855b1c2409e0fbffb63532d62b5
#
_entry.id   7663d855b1c2409e0fbffb63532d62b5
#
_cell.length_a   1.000
_cell.length_b   1.000
_cell.length_c   1.000
_cell.angle_alpha   90.00
_cell.angle_beta   90.00
_cell.angle_gamma   90.00
#
_symmetry.space_group_name_H-M   'P 1'
#
loop_
_entity.id
_entity.type
_entity.pdbx_description
1 polymer ?
#
loop_
_entity_poly.entity_id
_entity_poly.type
_entity_poly.pdbx_seq_one_letter_code
_entity_poly.pdbx_strand_id
1 'polypeptide(L)'
;NKCPYCGKSFARERTLQVHLCEPKRRHLQKNEKWVQNGFIVFQRFYEIHQKNHKTKTYDEFCKSAFYNAFVKFGRFMMHINPIYPEKYIDYVILSKIKLDHWAREDLYEAYLVDTLKVEPVESAIQRSITTMMDWADEQNAQWSDYFRLVNTTRAVQNIQNGKMSPWLVLGCVAGQKMLQSFSDEQLDMVERFIKPDYWKMKFKQYPADHLFVQETVKGAKIE
;
A
#
# COMPACT_ATOMS: atom_id res chain seq x y z
N ASN A 1 -3.39 -17.49 42.68
CA ASN A 1 -2.82 -16.57 41.65
C ASN A 1 -3.48 -16.85 40.30
N LYS A 2 -4.34 -15.94 39.83
CA LYS A 2 -5.11 -16.11 38.58
C LYS A 2 -4.56 -15.19 37.48
N CYS A 3 -4.36 -15.73 36.25
CA CYS A 3 -3.93 -14.91 35.12
C CYS A 3 -5.08 -13.98 34.68
N PRO A 4 -4.85 -12.64 34.63
CA PRO A 4 -5.90 -11.70 34.25
C PRO A 4 -6.30 -11.79 32.78
N TYR A 5 -5.45 -12.40 31.95
CA TYR A 5 -5.66 -12.49 30.50
C TYR A 5 -6.42 -13.75 30.08
N CYS A 6 -6.08 -14.93 30.64
CA CYS A 6 -6.71 -16.20 30.24
C CYS A 6 -7.56 -16.83 31.34
N GLY A 7 -7.57 -16.28 32.56
CA GLY A 7 -8.33 -16.79 33.71
C GLY A 7 -7.76 -18.05 34.35
N LYS A 8 -6.65 -18.63 33.85
CA LYS A 8 -6.02 -19.84 34.42
C LYS A 8 -5.43 -19.56 35.80
N SER A 9 -5.67 -20.46 36.76
CA SER A 9 -5.17 -20.38 38.12
C SER A 9 -3.84 -21.12 38.29
N PHE A 10 -2.95 -20.58 39.11
CA PHE A 10 -1.62 -21.12 39.39
C PHE A 10 -1.40 -21.19 40.91
N ALA A 11 -0.81 -22.27 41.38
CA ALA A 11 -0.51 -22.44 42.80
C ALA A 11 0.57 -21.49 43.29
N ARG A 12 1.60 -21.26 42.46
CA ARG A 12 2.75 -20.39 42.76
C ARG A 12 2.74 -19.13 41.96
N GLU A 13 3.03 -18.00 42.59
CA GLU A 13 3.13 -16.68 41.95
C GLU A 13 4.21 -16.64 40.86
N ARG A 14 5.39 -17.22 41.14
CA ARG A 14 6.47 -17.32 40.15
C ARG A 14 6.02 -18.00 38.85
N THR A 15 5.15 -19.04 38.95
CA THR A 15 4.61 -19.73 37.78
C THR A 15 3.66 -18.82 36.99
N LEU A 16 2.90 -17.96 37.69
CA LEU A 16 2.05 -16.95 37.03
C LEU A 16 2.90 -15.85 36.35
N GLN A 17 3.98 -15.39 36.95
CA GLN A 17 4.86 -14.37 36.39
C GLN A 17 5.45 -14.80 35.05
N VAL A 18 5.95 -16.04 34.95
CA VAL A 18 6.53 -16.59 33.70
C VAL A 18 5.47 -17.13 32.73
N HIS A 19 4.20 -17.18 33.13
CA HIS A 19 3.13 -17.66 32.28
C HIS A 19 2.87 -16.73 31.11
N LEU A 20 3.05 -17.25 29.90
CA LEU A 20 2.79 -16.54 28.64
C LEU A 20 1.68 -17.28 27.87
N CYS A 21 0.43 -16.88 28.10
CA CYS A 21 -0.69 -17.35 27.29
C CYS A 21 -0.89 -16.47 26.05
N GLU A 22 -1.63 -16.99 25.09
CA GLU A 22 -1.96 -16.28 23.84
C GLU A 22 -2.60 -14.90 24.07
N PRO A 23 -3.63 -14.73 24.95
CA PRO A 23 -4.15 -13.39 25.25
C PRO A 23 -3.13 -12.44 25.84
N LYS A 24 -2.24 -12.91 26.75
CA LYS A 24 -1.15 -12.08 27.31
C LYS A 24 -0.18 -11.66 26.22
N ARG A 25 0.21 -12.57 25.32
CA ARG A 25 1.09 -12.28 24.19
C ARG A 25 0.50 -11.21 23.30
N ARG A 26 -0.78 -11.32 22.93
CA ARG A 26 -1.49 -10.33 22.10
C ARG A 26 -1.52 -8.95 22.75
N HIS A 27 -1.71 -8.87 24.06
CA HIS A 27 -1.63 -7.60 24.80
C HIS A 27 -0.21 -7.00 24.82
N LEU A 28 0.82 -7.83 25.01
CA LEU A 28 2.22 -7.36 25.00
C LEU A 28 2.65 -6.81 23.64
N GLN A 29 2.09 -7.35 22.53
CA GLN A 29 2.38 -6.92 21.17
C GLN A 29 1.54 -5.70 20.72
N LYS A 30 0.76 -5.10 21.61
CA LYS A 30 -0.15 -4.01 21.28
C LYS A 30 0.50 -2.85 20.50
N ASN A 31 1.74 -2.50 20.82
CA ASN A 31 2.45 -1.36 20.24
C ASN A 31 3.24 -1.70 18.96
N GLU A 32 3.24 -2.97 18.55
CA GLU A 32 3.87 -3.37 17.29
C GLU A 32 3.10 -2.83 16.09
N LYS A 33 3.79 -2.18 15.14
CA LYS A 33 3.16 -1.51 13.99
C LYS A 33 2.24 -2.45 13.21
N TRP A 34 2.65 -3.70 13.00
CA TRP A 34 1.82 -4.69 12.28
C TRP A 34 0.55 -5.07 13.05
N VAL A 35 0.60 -5.07 14.39
CA VAL A 35 -0.57 -5.33 15.24
C VAL A 35 -1.51 -4.14 15.20
N GLN A 36 -0.98 -2.91 15.25
CA GLN A 36 -1.77 -1.69 15.12
C GLN A 36 -2.47 -1.61 13.76
N ASN A 37 -1.77 -1.93 12.67
CA ASN A 37 -2.39 -2.02 11.34
C ASN A 37 -3.51 -3.07 11.32
N GLY A 38 -3.26 -4.26 11.88
CA GLY A 38 -4.30 -5.29 12.00
C GLY A 38 -5.50 -4.85 12.81
N PHE A 39 -5.29 -4.07 13.88
CA PHE A 39 -6.36 -3.51 14.69
C PHE A 39 -7.18 -2.45 13.94
N ILE A 40 -6.53 -1.55 13.20
CA ILE A 40 -7.22 -0.56 12.34
C ILE A 40 -8.13 -1.29 11.33
N VAL A 41 -7.60 -2.31 10.67
CA VAL A 41 -8.37 -3.10 9.69
C VAL A 41 -9.53 -3.84 10.37
N PHE A 42 -9.32 -4.40 11.56
CA PHE A 42 -10.38 -5.01 12.36
C PHE A 42 -11.50 -4.02 12.70
N GLN A 43 -11.16 -2.81 13.15
CA GLN A 43 -12.15 -1.77 13.42
C GLN A 43 -12.92 -1.40 12.16
N ARG A 44 -12.22 -1.18 11.03
CA ARG A 44 -12.84 -0.83 9.75
C ARG A 44 -13.75 -1.93 9.21
N PHE A 45 -13.34 -3.20 9.35
CA PHE A 45 -14.17 -4.36 8.98
C PHE A 45 -15.52 -4.34 9.70
N TYR A 46 -15.51 -4.14 11.01
CA TYR A 46 -16.74 -4.10 11.80
C TYR A 46 -17.55 -2.82 11.57
N GLU A 47 -16.91 -1.69 11.32
CA GLU A 47 -17.58 -0.45 10.95
C GLU A 47 -18.40 -0.62 9.66
N ILE A 48 -17.86 -1.27 8.65
CA ILE A 48 -18.54 -1.51 7.37
C ILE A 48 -19.66 -2.54 7.51
N HIS A 49 -19.50 -3.58 8.33
CA HIS A 49 -20.42 -4.70 8.39
C HIS A 49 -21.46 -4.62 9.53
N GLN A 50 -21.23 -3.81 10.53
CA GLN A 50 -22.14 -3.67 11.67
C GLN A 50 -23.03 -2.44 11.54
N LYS A 51 -24.35 -2.64 11.71
CA LYS A 51 -25.33 -1.53 11.76
C LYS A 51 -25.16 -0.63 12.98
N ASN A 52 -24.53 -1.12 14.05
CA ASN A 52 -24.26 -0.36 15.26
C ASN A 52 -22.86 0.23 15.18
N HIS A 53 -22.76 1.53 15.02
CA HIS A 53 -21.50 2.32 14.91
C HIS A 53 -20.61 2.29 16.18
N LYS A 54 -20.65 1.21 16.96
CA LYS A 54 -19.80 1.07 18.13
C LYS A 54 -18.38 0.66 17.70
N THR A 55 -17.45 1.57 17.94
CA THR A 55 -16.02 1.32 17.68
C THR A 55 -15.53 0.11 18.48
N LYS A 56 -14.91 -0.85 17.81
CA LYS A 56 -14.33 -2.04 18.44
C LYS A 56 -13.10 -1.70 19.26
N THR A 57 -13.03 -2.27 20.46
CA THR A 57 -11.90 -2.08 21.38
C THR A 57 -10.76 -3.05 21.08
N TYR A 58 -9.55 -2.71 21.58
CA TYR A 58 -8.40 -3.60 21.47
C TYR A 58 -8.60 -4.92 22.21
N ASP A 59 -9.35 -4.94 23.32
CA ASP A 59 -9.68 -6.18 24.05
C ASP A 59 -10.60 -7.11 23.23
N GLU A 60 -11.56 -6.55 22.50
CA GLU A 60 -12.38 -7.33 21.57
C GLU A 60 -11.54 -7.88 20.42
N PHE A 61 -10.57 -7.10 19.92
CA PHE A 61 -9.61 -7.58 18.92
C PHE A 61 -8.77 -8.75 19.44
N CYS A 62 -8.19 -8.61 20.64
CA CYS A 62 -7.41 -9.69 21.27
C CYS A 62 -8.21 -10.98 21.48
N LYS A 63 -9.51 -10.90 21.68
CA LYS A 63 -10.41 -12.04 21.86
C LYS A 63 -10.96 -12.59 20.54
N SER A 64 -10.76 -11.89 19.44
CA SER A 64 -11.25 -12.31 18.13
C SER A 64 -10.63 -13.62 17.67
N ALA A 65 -11.47 -14.53 17.16
CA ALA A 65 -11.01 -15.75 16.50
C ALA A 65 -10.16 -15.43 15.25
N PHE A 66 -10.38 -14.25 14.64
CA PHE A 66 -9.69 -13.78 13.43
C PHE A 66 -8.48 -12.90 13.72
N TYR A 67 -8.04 -12.75 14.98
CA TYR A 67 -6.90 -11.92 15.36
C TYR A 67 -5.67 -12.16 14.47
N ASN A 68 -5.28 -13.43 14.31
CA ASN A 68 -4.09 -13.78 13.54
C ASN A 68 -4.20 -13.41 12.06
N ALA A 69 -5.39 -13.52 11.47
CA ALA A 69 -5.63 -13.16 10.08
C ALA A 69 -5.52 -11.64 9.86
N PHE A 70 -6.09 -10.84 10.76
CA PHE A 70 -5.95 -9.37 10.72
C PHE A 70 -4.49 -8.94 10.96
N VAL A 71 -3.77 -9.57 11.90
CA VAL A 71 -2.35 -9.27 12.14
C VAL A 71 -1.49 -9.67 10.94
N LYS A 72 -1.77 -10.82 10.30
CA LYS A 72 -1.11 -11.22 9.04
C LYS A 72 -1.30 -10.17 7.95
N PHE A 73 -2.54 -9.69 7.78
CA PHE A 73 -2.82 -8.62 6.83
C PHE A 73 -2.13 -7.30 7.21
N GLY A 74 -2.09 -6.94 8.49
CA GLY A 74 -1.36 -5.78 8.98
C GLY A 74 0.15 -5.82 8.67
N ARG A 75 0.78 -7.00 8.73
CA ARG A 75 2.17 -7.21 8.28
C ARG A 75 2.31 -7.05 6.78
N PHE A 76 1.39 -7.64 6.02
CA PHE A 76 1.36 -7.52 4.57
C PHE A 76 1.25 -6.07 4.12
N MET A 77 0.36 -5.28 4.73
CA MET A 77 0.24 -3.84 4.49
C MET A 77 1.56 -3.08 4.69
N MET A 78 2.34 -3.45 5.72
CA MET A 78 3.67 -2.85 5.93
C MET A 78 4.66 -3.25 4.85
N HIS A 79 4.60 -4.48 4.38
CA HIS A 79 5.49 -5.00 3.34
C HIS A 79 5.25 -4.32 2.01
N ILE A 80 4.00 -4.27 1.55
CA ILE A 80 3.65 -3.69 0.25
C ILE A 80 3.63 -2.16 0.26
N ASN A 81 3.48 -1.53 1.43
CA ASN A 81 3.33 -0.07 1.60
C ASN A 81 2.38 0.52 0.55
N PRO A 82 1.08 0.17 0.58
CA PRO A 82 0.16 0.45 -0.51
C PRO A 82 -0.09 1.95 -0.69
N ILE A 83 -0.31 2.34 -1.92
CA ILE A 83 -0.88 3.67 -2.19
C ILE A 83 -2.33 3.71 -1.68
N TYR A 84 -2.72 4.83 -1.10
CA TYR A 84 -4.06 5.01 -0.49
C TYR A 84 -4.47 3.86 0.43
N PRO A 85 -3.75 3.62 1.55
CA PRO A 85 -3.93 2.43 2.39
C PRO A 85 -5.37 2.24 2.89
N GLU A 86 -6.08 3.32 3.21
CA GLU A 86 -7.48 3.26 3.64
C GLU A 86 -8.41 2.76 2.52
N LYS A 87 -8.21 3.24 1.29
CA LYS A 87 -8.97 2.77 0.12
C LYS A 87 -8.69 1.31 -0.19
N TYR A 88 -7.43 0.87 -0.01
CA TYR A 88 -7.08 -0.53 -0.19
C TYR A 88 -7.73 -1.43 0.86
N ILE A 89 -7.76 -1.00 2.14
CA ILE A 89 -8.49 -1.70 3.20
C ILE A 89 -9.97 -1.84 2.84
N ASP A 90 -10.62 -0.77 2.41
CA ASP A 90 -12.02 -0.81 2.00
C ASP A 90 -12.25 -1.74 0.79
N TYR A 91 -11.37 -1.66 -0.21
CA TYR A 91 -11.41 -2.53 -1.37
C TYR A 91 -11.36 -4.02 -0.97
N VAL A 92 -10.43 -4.40 -0.11
CA VAL A 92 -10.28 -5.79 0.35
C VAL A 92 -11.50 -6.25 1.15
N ILE A 93 -12.00 -5.42 2.06
CA ILE A 93 -13.19 -5.73 2.86
C ILE A 93 -14.43 -5.95 1.97
N LEU A 94 -14.59 -5.12 0.93
CA LEU A 94 -15.73 -5.17 0.03
C LEU A 94 -15.60 -6.24 -1.08
N SER A 95 -14.41 -6.79 -1.29
CA SER A 95 -14.12 -7.76 -2.36
C SER A 95 -14.80 -9.12 -2.18
N LYS A 96 -15.43 -9.39 -1.02
CA LYS A 96 -16.02 -10.69 -0.64
C LYS A 96 -15.01 -11.85 -0.57
N ILE A 97 -13.71 -11.57 -0.63
CA ILE A 97 -12.64 -12.54 -0.46
C ILE A 97 -12.56 -12.89 1.03
N LYS A 98 -12.31 -14.17 1.35
CA LYS A 98 -12.12 -14.61 2.75
C LYS A 98 -10.89 -13.93 3.36
N LEU A 99 -11.00 -13.52 4.62
CA LEU A 99 -9.97 -12.77 5.36
C LEU A 99 -8.58 -13.44 5.29
N ASP A 100 -8.51 -14.76 5.34
CA ASP A 100 -7.24 -15.49 5.27
C ASP A 100 -6.49 -15.31 3.93
N HIS A 101 -7.18 -14.85 2.89
CA HIS A 101 -6.65 -14.61 1.55
C HIS A 101 -6.40 -13.12 1.24
N TRP A 102 -6.54 -12.21 2.22
CA TRP A 102 -6.33 -10.79 1.98
C TRP A 102 -4.86 -10.41 1.81
N ALA A 103 -3.95 -11.12 2.46
CA ALA A 103 -2.51 -10.89 2.36
C ALA A 103 -1.92 -11.58 1.12
N ARG A 104 -2.28 -11.08 -0.08
CA ARG A 104 -1.86 -11.62 -1.39
C ARG A 104 -1.47 -10.47 -2.31
N GLU A 105 -0.35 -10.64 -3.00
CA GLU A 105 0.18 -9.65 -3.95
C GLU A 105 -0.75 -9.44 -5.15
N ASP A 106 -1.30 -10.50 -5.72
CA ASP A 106 -2.22 -10.42 -6.85
C ASP A 106 -3.50 -9.62 -6.54
N LEU A 107 -3.95 -9.64 -5.29
CA LEU A 107 -5.09 -8.84 -4.85
C LEU A 107 -4.72 -7.34 -4.79
N TYR A 108 -3.51 -7.03 -4.34
CA TYR A 108 -3.01 -5.65 -4.35
C TYR A 108 -2.77 -5.16 -5.78
N GLU A 109 -2.21 -5.99 -6.65
CA GLU A 109 -2.02 -5.66 -8.06
C GLU A 109 -3.35 -5.35 -8.77
N ALA A 110 -4.39 -6.14 -8.52
CA ALA A 110 -5.73 -5.88 -9.06
C ALA A 110 -6.29 -4.53 -8.60
N TYR A 111 -6.20 -4.25 -7.28
CA TYR A 111 -6.56 -2.95 -6.72
C TYR A 111 -5.79 -1.82 -7.38
N LEU A 112 -4.49 -1.99 -7.56
CA LEU A 112 -3.60 -0.98 -8.10
C LEU A 112 -3.95 -0.64 -9.55
N VAL A 113 -4.13 -1.64 -10.40
CA VAL A 113 -4.52 -1.46 -11.80
C VAL A 113 -5.81 -0.64 -11.92
N ASP A 114 -6.80 -0.90 -11.08
CA ASP A 114 -8.06 -0.15 -11.10
C ASP A 114 -7.88 1.26 -10.53
N THR A 115 -7.13 1.40 -9.44
CA THR A 115 -6.90 2.69 -8.77
C THR A 115 -6.14 3.67 -9.66
N LEU A 116 -5.07 3.22 -10.33
CA LEU A 116 -4.26 4.06 -11.23
C LEU A 116 -5.08 4.63 -12.40
N LYS A 117 -6.13 3.93 -12.82
CA LYS A 117 -7.02 4.39 -13.90
C LYS A 117 -7.96 5.51 -13.49
N VAL A 118 -8.34 5.57 -12.22
CA VAL A 118 -9.41 6.46 -11.71
C VAL A 118 -8.94 7.51 -10.71
N GLU A 119 -7.69 7.45 -10.30
CA GLU A 119 -7.14 8.43 -9.35
C GLU A 119 -7.09 9.84 -9.96
N PRO A 120 -7.26 10.91 -9.15
CA PRO A 120 -7.06 12.29 -9.59
C PRO A 120 -5.62 12.49 -10.07
N VAL A 121 -5.45 13.21 -11.18
CA VAL A 121 -4.14 13.46 -11.79
C VAL A 121 -3.19 14.20 -10.84
N GLU A 122 -3.69 15.15 -10.07
CA GLU A 122 -2.89 15.90 -9.09
C GLU A 122 -2.30 14.97 -8.02
N SER A 123 -3.10 14.04 -7.49
CA SER A 123 -2.66 13.06 -6.50
C SER A 123 -1.62 12.10 -7.09
N ALA A 124 -1.83 11.68 -8.33
CA ALA A 124 -0.93 10.81 -9.09
C ALA A 124 0.45 11.46 -9.30
N ILE A 125 0.45 12.73 -9.74
CA ILE A 125 1.67 13.52 -9.99
C ILE A 125 2.37 13.82 -8.67
N GLN A 126 1.66 14.27 -7.63
CA GLN A 126 2.25 14.54 -6.32
C GLN A 126 2.96 13.31 -5.75
N ARG A 127 2.32 12.14 -5.80
CA ARG A 127 2.93 10.87 -5.35
C ARG A 127 4.18 10.53 -6.14
N SER A 128 4.14 10.69 -7.47
CA SER A 128 5.29 10.42 -8.32
C SER A 128 6.46 11.36 -8.02
N ILE A 129 6.20 12.65 -7.86
CA ILE A 129 7.22 13.64 -7.48
C ILE A 129 7.81 13.31 -6.10
N THR A 130 6.99 12.97 -5.11
CA THR A 130 7.48 12.53 -3.79
C THR A 130 8.43 11.34 -3.91
N THR A 131 8.09 10.35 -4.76
CA THR A 131 8.95 9.20 -5.02
C THR A 131 10.28 9.59 -5.68
N MET A 132 10.26 10.58 -6.58
CA MET A 132 11.47 11.11 -7.22
C MET A 132 12.33 11.88 -6.20
N MET A 133 11.72 12.64 -5.29
CA MET A 133 12.42 13.36 -4.22
C MET A 133 13.06 12.39 -3.23
N ASP A 134 12.34 11.36 -2.78
CA ASP A 134 12.90 10.31 -1.89
C ASP A 134 14.11 9.62 -2.53
N TRP A 135 14.02 9.32 -3.83
CA TRP A 135 15.15 8.77 -4.59
C TRP A 135 16.33 9.75 -4.66
N ALA A 136 16.07 11.03 -4.92
CA ALA A 136 17.09 12.05 -5.03
C ALA A 136 17.86 12.25 -3.72
N ASP A 137 17.15 12.27 -2.59
CA ASP A 137 17.76 12.36 -1.25
C ASP A 137 18.69 11.18 -0.98
N GLU A 138 18.29 9.96 -1.35
CA GLU A 138 19.13 8.77 -1.21
C GLU A 138 20.35 8.76 -2.14
N GLN A 139 20.24 9.34 -3.33
CA GLN A 139 21.32 9.34 -4.34
C GLN A 139 22.16 10.63 -4.31
N ASN A 140 21.82 11.62 -3.47
CA ASN A 140 22.40 12.96 -3.49
C ASN A 140 22.36 13.59 -4.90
N ALA A 141 21.20 13.50 -5.55
CA ALA A 141 20.95 13.94 -6.92
C ALA A 141 19.84 14.99 -6.98
N GLN A 142 19.59 15.55 -8.17
CA GLN A 142 18.39 16.36 -8.40
C GLN A 142 17.19 15.44 -8.69
N TRP A 143 16.04 15.70 -8.09
CA TRP A 143 14.86 14.86 -8.30
C TRP A 143 14.35 14.89 -9.76
N SER A 144 14.57 16.00 -10.48
CA SER A 144 14.26 16.12 -11.91
C SER A 144 15.08 15.18 -12.81
N ASP A 145 16.23 14.68 -12.33
CA ASP A 145 17.08 13.73 -13.04
C ASP A 145 16.61 12.27 -12.91
N TYR A 146 15.54 12.02 -12.16
CA TYR A 146 15.08 10.68 -11.85
C TYR A 146 15.01 9.77 -13.08
N PHE A 147 14.27 10.17 -14.12
CA PHE A 147 14.07 9.34 -15.30
C PHE A 147 15.36 9.04 -16.07
N ARG A 148 16.34 9.96 -15.98
CA ARG A 148 17.64 9.81 -16.63
C ARG A 148 18.60 8.91 -15.85
N LEU A 149 18.55 8.95 -14.52
CA LEU A 149 19.57 8.35 -13.66
C LEU A 149 19.07 7.16 -12.81
N VAL A 150 17.77 6.96 -12.72
CA VAL A 150 17.24 5.85 -11.92
C VAL A 150 17.66 4.50 -12.49
N ASN A 151 18.04 3.58 -11.60
CA ASN A 151 18.26 2.19 -11.99
C ASN A 151 16.96 1.56 -12.49
N THR A 152 17.01 0.81 -13.60
CA THR A 152 15.82 0.22 -14.23
C THR A 152 15.05 -0.71 -13.30
N THR A 153 15.76 -1.51 -12.48
CA THR A 153 15.12 -2.39 -11.48
C THR A 153 14.28 -1.57 -10.48
N ARG A 154 14.81 -0.44 -9.98
CA ARG A 154 14.08 0.44 -9.08
C ARG A 154 12.91 1.14 -9.78
N ALA A 155 13.09 1.54 -11.02
CA ALA A 155 12.02 2.13 -11.82
C ALA A 155 10.86 1.14 -12.01
N VAL A 156 11.15 -0.11 -12.37
CA VAL A 156 10.18 -1.21 -12.46
C VAL A 156 9.43 -1.38 -11.13
N GLN A 157 10.14 -1.49 -10.01
CA GLN A 157 9.53 -1.64 -8.69
C GLN A 157 8.61 -0.46 -8.34
N ASN A 158 9.02 0.78 -8.65
CA ASN A 158 8.21 1.97 -8.39
C ASN A 158 6.92 2.02 -9.24
N ILE A 159 6.95 1.47 -10.45
CA ILE A 159 5.75 1.32 -11.29
C ILE A 159 4.86 0.19 -10.73
N GLN A 160 5.43 -0.97 -10.43
CA GLN A 160 4.70 -2.15 -9.94
C GLN A 160 3.98 -1.90 -8.61
N ASN A 161 4.55 -1.09 -7.73
CA ASN A 161 3.91 -0.76 -6.45
C ASN A 161 3.07 0.53 -6.47
N GLY A 162 2.92 1.15 -7.67
CA GLY A 162 2.11 2.34 -7.91
C GLY A 162 2.71 3.65 -7.44
N LYS A 163 3.96 3.67 -6.97
CA LYS A 163 4.63 4.89 -6.54
C LYS A 163 4.88 5.86 -7.71
N MET A 164 5.19 5.30 -8.89
CA MET A 164 5.24 6.06 -10.13
C MET A 164 3.96 5.89 -10.93
N SER A 165 3.25 6.97 -11.17
CA SER A 165 1.99 6.94 -11.91
C SER A 165 2.22 6.91 -13.42
N PRO A 166 1.38 6.16 -14.18
CA PRO A 166 1.36 6.21 -15.63
C PRO A 166 1.09 7.62 -16.19
N TRP A 167 0.38 8.48 -15.46
CA TRP A 167 0.20 9.87 -15.84
C TRP A 167 1.54 10.58 -16.07
N LEU A 168 2.53 10.36 -15.22
CA LEU A 168 3.85 10.97 -15.35
C LEU A 168 4.74 10.19 -16.32
N VAL A 169 4.81 8.86 -16.15
CA VAL A 169 5.71 7.98 -16.94
C VAL A 169 5.41 8.06 -18.43
N LEU A 170 4.13 8.03 -18.82
CA LEU A 170 3.71 8.09 -20.23
C LEU A 170 3.39 9.49 -20.70
N GLY A 171 3.12 10.41 -19.78
CA GLY A 171 2.77 11.80 -20.08
C GLY A 171 3.96 12.70 -20.39
N CYS A 172 5.21 12.25 -20.18
CA CYS A 172 6.41 13.02 -20.49
C CYS A 172 7.44 12.22 -21.32
N VAL A 173 8.26 12.97 -22.06
CA VAL A 173 9.29 12.39 -22.95
C VAL A 173 10.34 11.62 -22.16
N ALA A 174 10.76 12.15 -21.01
CA ALA A 174 11.78 11.52 -20.16
C ALA A 174 11.31 10.15 -19.61
N GLY A 175 10.07 10.04 -19.15
CA GLY A 175 9.49 8.79 -18.71
C GLY A 175 9.38 7.75 -19.84
N GLN A 176 8.99 8.18 -21.04
CA GLN A 176 8.94 7.32 -22.22
C GLN A 176 10.34 6.82 -22.63
N LYS A 177 11.37 7.68 -22.58
CA LYS A 177 12.77 7.29 -22.83
C LYS A 177 13.26 6.28 -21.78
N MET A 178 12.90 6.45 -20.50
CA MET A 178 13.23 5.49 -19.45
C MET A 178 12.64 4.10 -19.77
N LEU A 179 11.37 4.04 -20.20
CA LEU A 179 10.76 2.76 -20.59
C LEU A 179 11.48 2.09 -21.77
N GLN A 180 12.01 2.86 -22.73
CA GLN A 180 12.80 2.32 -23.85
C GLN A 180 14.12 1.69 -23.40
N SER A 181 14.60 1.98 -22.19
CA SER A 181 15.81 1.37 -21.61
C SER A 181 15.52 0.06 -20.87
N PHE A 182 14.27 -0.33 -20.71
CA PHE A 182 13.88 -1.58 -20.04
C PHE A 182 14.12 -2.79 -20.95
N SER A 183 14.48 -3.93 -20.35
CA SER A 183 14.47 -5.21 -21.06
C SER A 183 13.04 -5.67 -21.34
N ASP A 184 12.88 -6.64 -22.25
CA ASP A 184 11.56 -7.20 -22.57
C ASP A 184 10.89 -7.77 -21.30
N GLU A 185 11.64 -8.47 -20.43
CA GLU A 185 11.12 -8.98 -19.17
C GLU A 185 10.67 -7.85 -18.22
N GLN A 186 11.41 -6.75 -18.18
CA GLN A 186 11.05 -5.58 -17.38
C GLN A 186 9.79 -4.89 -17.91
N LEU A 187 9.63 -4.82 -19.22
CA LEU A 187 8.42 -4.28 -19.85
C LEU A 187 7.21 -5.17 -19.53
N ASP A 188 7.34 -6.49 -19.64
CA ASP A 188 6.28 -7.45 -19.28
C ASP A 188 5.83 -7.28 -17.82
N MET A 189 6.78 -7.05 -16.90
CA MET A 189 6.50 -6.83 -15.48
C MET A 189 5.64 -5.59 -15.21
N VAL A 190 5.76 -4.55 -16.02
CA VAL A 190 5.06 -3.27 -15.81
C VAL A 190 3.85 -3.07 -16.74
N GLU A 191 3.72 -3.87 -17.80
CA GLU A 191 2.70 -3.70 -18.84
C GLU A 191 1.29 -3.55 -18.28
N ARG A 192 0.91 -4.39 -17.31
CA ARG A 192 -0.44 -4.36 -16.71
C ARG A 192 -0.80 -3.03 -16.07
N PHE A 193 0.20 -2.28 -15.59
CA PHE A 193 0.02 -0.99 -14.90
C PHE A 193 0.03 0.19 -15.87
N ILE A 194 0.85 0.11 -16.92
CA ILE A 194 1.10 1.22 -17.84
C ILE A 194 0.51 1.04 -19.25
N LYS A 195 -0.30 0.03 -19.53
CA LYS A 195 -0.92 -0.28 -20.84
C LYS A 195 -0.94 0.92 -21.81
N PRO A 196 0.02 1.03 -22.76
CA PRO A 196 0.22 2.27 -23.53
C PRO A 196 -1.02 2.70 -24.32
N ASP A 197 -1.74 1.75 -24.93
CA ASP A 197 -2.93 2.05 -25.71
C ASP A 197 -4.07 2.62 -24.86
N TYR A 198 -4.28 2.07 -23.64
CA TYR A 198 -5.27 2.61 -22.71
C TYR A 198 -4.92 4.05 -22.32
N TRP A 199 -3.66 4.32 -21.97
CA TRP A 199 -3.22 5.64 -21.52
C TRP A 199 -3.20 6.66 -22.66
N LYS A 200 -2.85 6.25 -23.87
CA LYS A 200 -2.98 7.10 -25.07
C LYS A 200 -4.42 7.55 -25.31
N MET A 201 -5.39 6.66 -25.12
CA MET A 201 -6.81 7.02 -25.18
C MET A 201 -7.21 7.94 -24.02
N LYS A 202 -6.75 7.65 -22.80
CA LYS A 202 -7.05 8.44 -21.61
C LYS A 202 -6.54 9.87 -21.74
N PHE A 203 -5.33 10.08 -22.24
CA PHE A 203 -4.79 11.43 -22.49
C PHE A 203 -5.64 12.21 -23.52
N LYS A 204 -6.16 11.56 -24.53
CA LYS A 204 -7.09 12.19 -25.50
C LYS A 204 -8.45 12.51 -24.88
N GLN A 205 -8.94 11.64 -23.99
CA GLN A 205 -10.22 11.82 -23.30
C GLN A 205 -10.18 12.92 -22.24
N TYR A 206 -9.02 13.11 -21.59
CA TYR A 206 -8.79 14.07 -20.51
C TYR A 206 -7.64 15.03 -20.88
N PRO A 207 -7.84 15.92 -21.90
CA PRO A 207 -6.76 16.79 -22.38
C PRO A 207 -6.32 17.83 -21.36
N ALA A 208 -7.20 18.27 -20.46
CA ALA A 208 -6.86 19.21 -19.40
C ALA A 208 -5.91 18.57 -18.37
N ASP A 209 -6.17 17.32 -17.97
CA ASP A 209 -5.31 16.55 -17.07
C ASP A 209 -3.94 16.29 -17.71
N HIS A 210 -3.94 15.95 -19.01
CA HIS A 210 -2.69 15.74 -19.74
C HIS A 210 -1.87 17.04 -19.85
N LEU A 211 -2.53 18.17 -20.10
CA LEU A 211 -1.88 19.50 -20.13
C LEU A 211 -1.27 19.82 -18.75
N PHE A 212 -2.01 19.57 -17.67
CA PHE A 212 -1.51 19.75 -16.29
C PHE A 212 -0.21 18.95 -16.05
N VAL A 213 -0.14 17.69 -16.52
CA VAL A 213 1.09 16.88 -16.45
C VAL A 213 2.22 17.55 -17.22
N GLN A 214 1.99 17.97 -18.45
CA GLN A 214 2.99 18.60 -19.31
C GLN A 214 3.52 19.91 -18.72
N GLU A 215 2.64 20.75 -18.17
CA GLU A 215 3.04 22.01 -17.51
C GLU A 215 3.86 21.74 -16.25
N THR A 216 3.46 20.73 -15.44
CA THR A 216 4.21 20.32 -14.25
C THR A 216 5.61 19.83 -14.62
N VAL A 217 5.73 18.96 -15.63
CA VAL A 217 7.00 18.43 -16.13
C VAL A 217 7.92 19.56 -16.63
N LYS A 218 7.36 20.50 -17.39
CA LYS A 218 8.10 21.66 -17.90
C LYS A 218 8.56 22.58 -16.77
N GLY A 219 7.67 22.90 -15.82
CA GLY A 219 8.00 23.73 -14.66
C GLY A 219 9.06 23.11 -13.76
N ALA A 220 9.04 21.79 -13.63
CA ALA A 220 9.98 21.00 -12.86
C ALA A 220 11.30 20.68 -13.59
N LYS A 221 11.43 21.05 -14.87
CA LYS A 221 12.60 20.74 -15.72
C LYS A 221 12.93 19.25 -15.80
N ILE A 222 11.92 18.42 -15.86
CA ILE A 222 12.05 16.97 -16.08
C ILE A 222 12.25 16.74 -17.59
N GLU A 223 13.46 16.40 -18.00
CA GLU A 223 13.87 16.26 -19.42
C GLU A 223 14.20 14.79 -19.76
#